data_f422c8d0d33b66252c842020d832f1a1
#
_entry.id   f422c8d0d33b66252c842020d832f1a1
#
_cell.length_a   1.000
_cell.length_b   1.000
_cell.length_c   1.000
_cell.angle_alpha   90.00
_cell.angle_beta   90.00
_cell.angle_gamma   90.00
#
_symmetry.space_group_name_H-M   'P 1'
#
loop_
_entity.id
_entity.type
_entity.pdbx_description
1 polymer ?
#
loop_
_entity_poly.entity_id
_entity_poly.type
_entity_poly.pdbx_seq_one_letter_code
_entity_poly.pdbx_strand_id
1 'polypeptide(L)' 'AYVLDNQGRMVTSRRTVIAGAQLHIHVQDGRITATTLHTEPSHEQ' A
#
# COMPACT_ATOMS: atom_id res chain seq x y z
N ALA A 1 10.78 0.19 6.51
CA ALA A 1 9.75 0.82 5.67
C ALA A 1 8.38 0.26 6.04
N TYR A 2 7.36 1.08 5.91
CA TYR A 2 5.99 0.64 6.10
C TYR A 2 5.08 1.45 5.19
N VAL A 3 3.88 0.93 4.96
CA VAL A 3 2.96 1.52 4.00
C VAL A 3 1.65 1.86 4.71
N LEU A 4 1.20 3.10 4.53
CA LEU A 4 -0.09 3.55 5.02
C LEU A 4 -1.02 3.83 3.86
N ASP A 5 -2.31 3.64 4.09
CA ASP A 5 -3.30 4.00 3.08
C ASP A 5 -3.60 5.50 3.16
N ASN A 6 -4.53 5.95 2.33
CA ASN A 6 -4.86 7.36 2.27
C ASN A 6 -5.55 7.87 3.54
N GLN A 7 -5.97 6.97 4.41
CA GLN A 7 -6.59 7.33 5.68
C GLN A 7 -5.64 7.17 6.85
N GLY A 8 -4.37 6.89 6.58
CA GLY A 8 -3.35 6.78 7.61
C GLY A 8 -3.29 5.44 8.30
N ARG A 9 -3.97 4.42 7.77
CA ARG A 9 -3.96 3.10 8.37
C ARG A 9 -2.90 2.24 7.70
N MET A 10 -2.25 1.39 8.48
CA MET A 10 -1.21 0.51 7.96
C MET A 10 -1.80 -0.53 7.03
N VAL A 11 -1.18 -0.68 5.87
CA VAL A 11 -1.62 -1.66 4.88
C VAL A 11 -0.94 -2.99 5.20
N THR A 12 -1.74 -3.97 5.59
CA THR A 12 -1.24 -5.30 5.90
C THR A 12 -1.88 -6.37 5.02
N SER A 13 -2.85 -5.99 4.19
CA SER A 13 -3.55 -6.93 3.33
C SER A 13 -3.94 -6.24 2.05
N ARG A 14 -3.86 -6.97 0.94
CA ARG A 14 -4.29 -6.42 -0.34
C ARG A 14 -5.79 -6.10 -0.37
N ARG A 15 -6.54 -6.69 0.56
CA ARG A 15 -7.99 -6.49 0.59
C ARG A 15 -8.37 -5.11 1.05
N THR A 16 -7.47 -4.41 1.70
CA THR A 16 -7.74 -3.06 2.17
C THR A 16 -7.39 -2.01 1.14
N VAL A 17 -6.90 -2.42 -0.03
CA VAL A 17 -6.44 -1.53 -1.07
C VAL A 17 -7.13 -1.90 -2.37
N ILE A 18 -7.65 -0.90 -3.08
CA ILE A 18 -8.26 -1.10 -4.38
C ILE A 18 -7.44 -0.37 -5.43
N ALA A 19 -7.63 -0.74 -6.70
CA ALA A 19 -6.95 -0.08 -7.79
C ALA A 19 -7.32 1.40 -7.78
N GLY A 20 -6.31 2.26 -7.96
CA GLY A 20 -6.49 3.69 -7.91
C GLY A 20 -6.30 4.32 -6.55
N ALA A 21 -6.20 3.51 -5.50
CA ALA A 21 -6.00 4.02 -4.15
C ALA A 21 -4.59 4.56 -3.98
N GLN A 22 -4.46 5.67 -3.28
CA GLN A 22 -3.16 6.23 -2.98
C GLN A 22 -2.57 5.59 -1.74
N LEU A 23 -1.27 5.38 -1.80
CA LEU A 23 -0.51 4.78 -0.70
C LEU A 23 0.63 5.71 -0.34
N HIS A 24 1.02 5.65 0.92
CA HIS A 24 2.14 6.42 1.43
C HIS A 24 3.17 5.44 1.98
N ILE A 25 4.31 5.37 1.33
CA ILE A 25 5.38 4.45 1.70
C ILE A 25 6.39 5.24 2.50
N HIS A 26 6.55 4.87 3.76
CA HIS A 26 7.49 5.55 4.65
C HIS A 26 8.80 4.80 4.66
N VAL A 27 9.85 5.51 4.30
CA VAL A 27 11.20 4.97 4.29
C VAL A 27 12.04 5.80 5.26
N GLN A 28 13.29 5.41 5.41
CA GLN A 28 14.14 5.97 6.46
C GLN A 28 14.30 7.48 6.32
N ASP A 29 14.41 7.97 5.09
CA ASP A 29 14.71 9.38 4.88
C ASP A 29 13.55 10.16 4.27
N GLY A 30 12.34 9.61 4.29
CA GLY A 30 11.21 10.35 3.75
C GLY A 30 10.01 9.49 3.46
N ARG A 31 9.20 9.96 2.54
CA ARG A 31 7.94 9.32 2.20
C ARG A 31 7.74 9.35 0.70
N ILE A 32 7.21 8.25 0.18
CA ILE A 32 6.90 8.12 -1.24
C ILE A 32 5.40 7.95 -1.37
N THR A 33 4.78 8.80 -2.18
CA THR A 33 3.36 8.67 -2.48
C THR A 33 3.21 7.91 -3.78
N ALA A 34 2.38 6.87 -3.76
CA ALA A 34 2.21 6.01 -4.93
C ALA A 34 0.74 5.72 -5.13
N THR A 35 0.40 5.31 -6.34
CA THR A 35 -0.96 4.93 -6.68
C THR A 35 -0.98 3.45 -7.02
N THR A 36 -1.96 2.74 -6.45
CA THR A 36 -2.11 1.32 -6.71
C THR A 36 -2.61 1.11 -8.13
N LEU A 37 -1.88 0.30 -8.90
CA LEU A 37 -2.29 -0.04 -10.25
C LEU A 37 -3.27 -1.20 -10.23
N HIS A 38 -2.94 -2.25 -9.50
CA HIS A 38 -3.82 -3.40 -9.33
C HIS A 38 -3.30 -4.23 -8.17
N THR A 39 -4.14 -5.14 -7.71
CA THR A 39 -3.75 -6.08 -6.67
C THR A 39 -4.10 -7.48 -7.15
N GLU A 40 -3.40 -8.46 -6.60
CA GLU A 40 -3.68 -9.85 -6.91
C GLU A 40 -3.35 -10.70 -5.70
N PRO A 41 -4.03 -11.83 -5.53
CA PRO A 41 -3.76 -12.69 -4.39
C PRO A 41 -2.43 -13.38 -4.54
N SER A 42 -1.84 -13.70 -3.39
CA SER A 42 -0.63 -14.49 -3.38
C SER A 42 -0.95 -15.92 -3.82
N HIS A 43 -0.05 -16.51 -4.59
CA HIS A 43 -0.22 -17.88 -5.08
C HIS A 43 0.75 -18.81 -4.38
N GLU A 44 0.88 -18.63 -3.09
CA GLU A 44 1.73 -19.51 -2.28
C GLU A 44 1.19 -20.92 -2.29
N GLN A 45 2.10 -21.86 -2.33
CA GLN A 45 1.74 -23.28 -2.34
C GLN A 45 2.05 -23.95 -1.03
#